data_0d1be310e805d0e53bb56d6d0d618a6f
#
_entry.id   0d1be310e805d0e53bb56d6d0d618a6f
#
_cell.length_a   1.000
_cell.length_b   1.000
_cell.length_c   1.000
_cell.angle_alpha   90.00
_cell.angle_beta   90.00
_cell.angle_gamma   90.00
#
_symmetry.space_group_name_H-M   'P 1'
#
loop_
_entity.id
_entity.type
_entity.pdbx_description
1 polymer ?
#
loop_
_entity_poly.entity_id
_entity_poly.type
_entity_poly.pdbx_seq_one_letter_code
_entity_poly.pdbx_strand_id
1 'polypeptide(L)'
;MASNIRIGLLDTDSDVRFGRRLTLSSHPEFEVVFDSDGAPEDLAAIEQYLIDVLVLDQRLSSGAGVSFYSSLRKLTGVKQAPPAILTATFAQPELLLDALQEGIFDLVSVEQGASGLVAAVSRASTLTNAYSLKAIWELISSQPSYRALDLNFMKLVDELPQRLASGLKKLKNVWQSSDLAKIEKFDLDSLNALSSRLSVSSSVELILAMNRSGLLDVE
;
A
#
# COMPACT_ATOMS: atom_id res chain seq x y z
N MET A 1 13.71 7.57 -24.80
CA MET A 1 14.37 7.65 -23.49
C MET A 1 13.33 7.19 -22.47
N ALA A 2 13.67 6.27 -21.58
CA ALA A 2 12.77 5.95 -20.48
C ALA A 2 12.62 7.21 -19.61
N SER A 3 11.39 7.55 -19.22
CA SER A 3 11.16 8.66 -18.28
C SER A 3 11.67 8.24 -16.90
N ASN A 4 12.32 9.14 -16.18
CA ASN A 4 12.74 8.90 -14.81
C ASN A 4 11.51 8.70 -13.91
N ILE A 5 11.64 7.84 -12.91
CA ILE A 5 10.64 7.66 -11.86
C ILE A 5 10.66 8.89 -10.96
N ARG A 6 9.54 9.60 -10.91
CA ARG A 6 9.39 10.87 -10.16
C ARG A 6 8.97 10.57 -8.72
N ILE A 7 9.81 10.96 -7.77
CA ILE A 7 9.65 10.61 -6.36
C ILE A 7 9.29 11.85 -5.54
N GLY A 8 8.24 11.72 -4.71
CA GLY A 8 7.98 12.63 -3.60
C GLY A 8 8.58 12.08 -2.31
N LEU A 9 9.28 12.91 -1.55
CA LEU A 9 9.94 12.51 -0.30
C LEU A 9 9.46 13.38 0.86
N LEU A 10 8.84 12.74 1.87
CA LEU A 10 8.31 13.42 3.06
C LEU A 10 8.95 12.86 4.32
N ASP A 11 9.59 13.74 5.09
CA ASP A 11 10.19 13.40 6.38
C ASP A 11 10.39 14.68 7.21
N THR A 12 10.08 14.67 8.48
CA THR A 12 10.27 15.83 9.38
C THR A 12 11.75 16.10 9.68
N ASP A 13 12.57 15.04 9.67
CA ASP A 13 14.01 15.14 9.91
C ASP A 13 14.73 15.56 8.62
N SER A 14 15.24 16.77 8.57
CA SER A 14 15.92 17.34 7.39
C SER A 14 17.18 16.56 7.01
N ASP A 15 17.92 16.00 7.96
CA ASP A 15 19.16 15.30 7.71
C ASP A 15 18.88 13.89 7.16
N VAL A 16 17.88 13.20 7.72
CA VAL A 16 17.39 11.92 7.21
C VAL A 16 16.82 12.11 5.81
N ARG A 17 16.01 13.15 5.59
CA ARG A 17 15.44 13.48 4.29
C ARG A 17 16.53 13.75 3.25
N PHE A 18 17.54 14.54 3.61
CA PHE A 18 18.70 14.81 2.75
C PHE A 18 19.45 13.52 2.40
N GLY A 19 19.72 12.66 3.38
CA GLY A 19 20.38 11.36 3.15
C GLY A 19 19.60 10.45 2.22
N ARG A 20 18.27 10.34 2.39
CA ARG A 20 17.39 9.58 1.49
C ARG A 20 17.38 10.17 0.07
N ARG A 21 17.35 11.50 -0.04
CA ARG A 21 17.44 12.19 -1.33
C ARG A 21 18.74 11.87 -2.06
N LEU A 22 19.89 11.92 -1.38
CA LEU A 22 21.17 11.54 -1.96
C LEU A 22 21.19 10.08 -2.42
N THR A 23 20.66 9.18 -1.59
CA THR A 23 20.53 7.76 -1.92
C THR A 23 19.73 7.55 -3.21
N LEU A 24 18.54 8.12 -3.30
CA LEU A 24 17.67 7.98 -4.47
C LEU A 24 18.27 8.64 -5.71
N SER A 25 18.83 9.85 -5.57
CA SER A 25 19.45 10.58 -6.69
C SER A 25 20.75 9.95 -7.19
N SER A 26 21.35 9.00 -6.46
CA SER A 26 22.51 8.23 -6.97
C SER A 26 22.12 7.20 -8.04
N HIS A 27 20.82 6.95 -8.23
CA HIS A 27 20.27 6.06 -9.23
C HIS A 27 19.72 6.89 -10.41
N PRO A 28 20.27 6.73 -11.62
CA PRO A 28 19.94 7.60 -12.77
C PRO A 28 18.48 7.48 -13.23
N GLU A 29 17.80 6.40 -12.87
CA GLU A 29 16.39 6.17 -13.16
C GLU A 29 15.44 6.89 -12.20
N PHE A 30 15.94 7.50 -11.11
CA PHE A 30 15.13 8.17 -10.08
C PHE A 30 15.34 9.68 -10.10
N GLU A 31 14.24 10.41 -9.89
CA GLU A 31 14.24 11.87 -9.77
C GLU A 31 13.39 12.31 -8.58
N VAL A 32 14.00 12.88 -7.54
CA VAL A 32 13.24 13.46 -6.42
C VAL A 32 12.73 14.84 -6.82
N VAL A 33 11.44 14.90 -7.15
CA VAL A 33 10.76 16.11 -7.67
C VAL A 33 10.05 16.90 -6.60
N PHE A 34 9.79 16.31 -5.45
CA PHE A 34 9.14 16.94 -4.30
C PHE A 34 9.80 16.49 -3.00
N ASP A 35 10.06 17.42 -2.08
CA ASP A 35 10.78 17.20 -0.83
C ASP A 35 10.23 18.15 0.23
N SER A 36 9.64 17.60 1.30
CA SER A 36 8.99 18.38 2.36
C SER A 36 8.96 17.63 3.70
N ASP A 37 8.50 18.32 4.76
CA ASP A 37 8.31 17.74 6.09
C ASP A 37 6.92 17.10 6.29
N GLY A 38 6.07 17.10 5.26
CA GLY A 38 4.72 16.53 5.29
C GLY A 38 3.72 17.39 6.04
N ALA A 39 3.78 18.71 5.87
CA ALA A 39 2.79 19.66 6.38
C ALA A 39 1.42 19.43 5.70
N PRO A 40 0.29 19.85 6.33
CA PRO A 40 -1.05 19.65 5.76
C PRO A 40 -1.23 20.25 4.35
N GLU A 41 -0.57 21.37 4.05
CA GLU A 41 -0.59 22.05 2.74
C GLU A 41 0.06 21.24 1.63
N ASP A 42 0.94 20.31 1.95
CA ASP A 42 1.60 19.43 0.97
C ASP A 42 0.63 18.53 0.24
N LEU A 43 -0.51 18.20 0.85
CA LEU A 43 -1.56 17.41 0.19
C LEU A 43 -1.99 18.01 -1.15
N ALA A 44 -2.17 19.34 -1.20
CA ALA A 44 -2.54 20.02 -2.44
C ALA A 44 -1.33 20.21 -3.39
N ALA A 45 -0.12 20.34 -2.85
CA ALA A 45 1.08 20.50 -3.64
C ALA A 45 1.46 19.19 -4.39
N ILE A 46 1.31 18.04 -3.76
CA ILE A 46 1.65 16.73 -4.32
C ILE A 46 0.98 16.49 -5.68
N GLU A 47 -0.27 16.88 -5.85
CA GLU A 47 -0.99 16.71 -7.14
C GLU A 47 -0.30 17.41 -8.31
N GLN A 48 0.41 18.53 -8.05
CA GLN A 48 1.03 19.36 -9.09
C GLN A 48 2.35 18.75 -9.60
N TYR A 49 2.98 17.86 -8.84
CA TYR A 49 4.32 17.36 -9.13
C TYR A 49 4.36 16.08 -9.95
N LEU A 50 3.22 15.49 -10.34
CA LEU A 50 3.16 14.27 -11.14
C LEU A 50 4.10 13.18 -10.56
N ILE A 51 3.89 12.86 -9.29
CA ILE A 51 4.71 11.90 -8.53
C ILE A 51 4.32 10.48 -8.94
N ASP A 52 5.31 9.65 -9.27
CA ASP A 52 5.11 8.23 -9.58
C ASP A 52 5.16 7.35 -8.31
N VAL A 53 5.99 7.72 -7.33
CA VAL A 53 6.13 7.02 -6.05
C VAL A 53 6.30 8.03 -4.92
N LEU A 54 5.53 7.87 -3.85
CA LEU A 54 5.63 8.69 -2.64
C LEU A 54 6.37 7.92 -1.54
N VAL A 55 7.46 8.50 -1.02
CA VAL A 55 8.17 8.00 0.16
C VAL A 55 7.84 8.90 1.32
N LEU A 56 7.28 8.35 2.40
CA LEU A 56 6.87 9.14 3.57
C LEU A 56 7.31 8.49 4.88
N ASP A 57 7.77 9.30 5.81
CA ASP A 57 8.09 8.81 7.15
C ASP A 57 6.82 8.52 7.95
N GLN A 58 6.93 7.61 8.92
CA GLN A 58 5.83 7.28 9.83
C GLN A 58 5.34 8.49 10.64
N ARG A 59 6.19 9.52 10.80
CA ARG A 59 5.90 10.77 11.53
C ARG A 59 6.17 11.97 10.61
N LEU A 60 5.14 12.72 10.32
CA LEU A 60 5.18 13.95 9.53
C LEU A 60 4.76 15.15 10.36
N SER A 61 5.01 16.35 9.89
CA SER A 61 4.56 17.60 10.55
C SER A 61 3.04 17.66 10.74
N SER A 62 2.28 17.03 9.84
CA SER A 62 0.82 16.87 9.94
C SER A 62 0.37 15.74 10.86
N GLY A 63 1.28 14.90 11.40
CA GLY A 63 0.97 13.74 12.24
C GLY A 63 1.48 12.43 11.67
N ALA A 64 0.71 11.35 11.79
CA ALA A 64 1.12 10.04 11.28
C ALA A 64 1.14 9.99 9.75
N GLY A 65 2.22 9.45 9.16
CA GLY A 65 2.36 9.29 7.71
C GLY A 65 1.23 8.46 7.09
N VAL A 66 0.77 7.42 7.78
CA VAL A 66 -0.39 6.61 7.36
C VAL A 66 -1.65 7.48 7.21
N SER A 67 -1.93 8.35 8.18
CA SER A 67 -3.08 9.26 8.15
C SER A 67 -2.96 10.32 7.04
N PHE A 68 -1.75 10.82 6.80
CA PHE A 68 -1.45 11.72 5.70
C PHE A 68 -1.80 11.07 4.35
N TYR A 69 -1.33 9.84 4.14
CA TYR A 69 -1.61 9.12 2.90
C TYR A 69 -3.09 8.80 2.72
N SER A 70 -3.78 8.40 3.78
CA SER A 70 -5.24 8.22 3.77
C SER A 70 -5.97 9.50 3.34
N SER A 71 -5.52 10.67 3.82
CA SER A 71 -6.08 11.97 3.44
C SER A 71 -5.78 12.30 1.97
N LEU A 72 -4.58 12.02 1.48
CA LEU A 72 -4.20 12.19 0.08
C LEU A 72 -5.10 11.33 -0.83
N ARG A 73 -5.31 10.06 -0.50
CA ARG A 73 -6.19 9.15 -1.26
C ARG A 73 -7.66 9.62 -1.30
N LYS A 74 -8.15 10.23 -0.22
CA LYS A 74 -9.50 10.82 -0.18
C LYS A 74 -9.61 12.05 -1.09
N LEU A 75 -8.55 12.84 -1.17
CA LEU A 75 -8.51 14.05 -1.98
C LEU A 75 -8.39 13.73 -3.47
N THR A 76 -7.43 12.89 -3.85
CA THR A 76 -7.12 12.59 -5.26
C THR A 76 -7.95 11.44 -5.84
N GLY A 77 -8.53 10.60 -4.99
CA GLY A 77 -9.13 9.33 -5.36
C GLY A 77 -8.14 8.17 -5.31
N VAL A 78 -8.63 7.01 -4.89
CA VAL A 78 -7.82 5.80 -4.60
C VAL A 78 -6.90 5.38 -5.76
N LYS A 79 -7.36 5.57 -7.01
CA LYS A 79 -6.60 5.16 -8.21
C LYS A 79 -5.63 6.23 -8.74
N GLN A 80 -5.73 7.45 -8.24
CA GLN A 80 -4.92 8.59 -8.70
C GLN A 80 -3.81 8.92 -7.70
N ALA A 81 -3.93 8.48 -6.45
CA ALA A 81 -2.86 8.61 -5.49
C ALA A 81 -1.65 7.77 -5.92
N PRO A 82 -0.42 8.34 -5.93
CA PRO A 82 0.77 7.58 -6.23
C PRO A 82 0.96 6.46 -5.20
N PRO A 83 1.49 5.28 -5.58
CA PRO A 83 1.84 4.24 -4.61
C PRO A 83 2.81 4.82 -3.57
N ALA A 84 2.56 4.51 -2.29
CA ALA A 84 3.34 5.06 -1.20
C ALA A 84 4.17 3.99 -0.48
N ILE A 85 5.37 4.38 -0.07
CA ILE A 85 6.26 3.60 0.77
C ILE A 85 6.35 4.31 2.13
N LEU A 86 6.02 3.60 3.20
CA LEU A 86 6.20 4.11 4.55
C LEU A 86 7.62 3.76 5.03
N THR A 87 8.34 4.75 5.54
CA THR A 87 9.61 4.52 6.22
C THR A 87 9.42 4.61 7.74
N ALA A 88 10.04 3.69 8.47
CA ALA A 88 9.93 3.61 9.91
C ALA A 88 11.25 3.18 10.55
N THR A 89 11.45 3.49 11.83
CA THR A 89 12.62 3.00 12.56
C THR A 89 12.57 1.47 12.68
N PHE A 90 11.40 0.93 12.99
CA PHE A 90 11.17 -0.52 13.15
C PHE A 90 9.92 -0.94 12.36
N ALA A 91 10.02 -2.05 11.65
CA ALA A 91 8.88 -2.67 10.94
C ALA A 91 8.06 -3.51 11.93
N GLN A 92 7.24 -2.86 12.77
CA GLN A 92 6.33 -3.57 13.66
C GLN A 92 5.15 -4.13 12.88
N PRO A 93 4.68 -5.37 13.18
CA PRO A 93 3.56 -6.00 12.46
C PRO A 93 2.28 -5.16 12.45
N GLU A 94 1.98 -4.47 13.56
CA GLU A 94 0.81 -3.60 13.70
C GLU A 94 0.91 -2.40 12.76
N LEU A 95 2.08 -1.73 12.71
CA LEU A 95 2.32 -0.61 11.81
C LEU A 95 2.22 -1.05 10.35
N LEU A 96 2.78 -2.21 10.02
CA LEU A 96 2.68 -2.79 8.68
C LEU A 96 1.22 -3.04 8.30
N LEU A 97 0.45 -3.65 9.21
CA LEU A 97 -0.97 -3.93 8.97
C LEU A 97 -1.77 -2.64 8.76
N ASP A 98 -1.59 -1.64 9.62
CA ASP A 98 -2.25 -0.33 9.49
C ASP A 98 -1.88 0.36 8.17
N ALA A 99 -0.60 0.36 7.80
CA ALA A 99 -0.11 0.94 6.57
C ALA A 99 -0.74 0.27 5.32
N LEU A 100 -0.73 -1.07 5.29
CA LEU A 100 -1.31 -1.83 4.18
C LEU A 100 -2.83 -1.66 4.08
N GLN A 101 -3.54 -1.53 5.21
CA GLN A 101 -4.98 -1.27 5.25
C GLN A 101 -5.37 0.09 4.67
N GLU A 102 -4.51 1.08 4.81
CA GLU A 102 -4.68 2.40 4.21
C GLU A 102 -4.14 2.47 2.77
N GLY A 103 -3.71 1.34 2.21
CA GLY A 103 -3.26 1.20 0.82
C GLY A 103 -1.81 1.65 0.59
N ILE A 104 -1.01 1.79 1.65
CA ILE A 104 0.43 1.96 1.54
C ILE A 104 1.01 0.68 0.94
N PHE A 105 1.88 0.84 -0.05
CA PHE A 105 2.36 -0.24 -0.89
C PHE A 105 3.43 -1.09 -0.22
N ASP A 106 4.34 -0.45 0.55
CA ASP A 106 5.46 -1.12 1.21
C ASP A 106 5.86 -0.38 2.49
N LEU A 107 6.51 -1.10 3.42
CA LEU A 107 7.11 -0.53 4.63
C LEU A 107 8.60 -0.87 4.66
N VAL A 108 9.43 0.16 4.78
CA VAL A 108 10.90 0.05 4.84
C VAL A 108 11.39 0.49 6.22
N SER A 109 12.03 -0.40 6.95
CA SER A 109 12.68 -0.07 8.22
C SER A 109 14.12 0.40 8.02
N VAL A 110 14.65 1.08 9.04
CA VAL A 110 16.07 1.51 9.06
C VAL A 110 17.02 0.32 8.89
N GLU A 111 16.66 -0.86 9.37
CA GLU A 111 17.48 -2.08 9.24
C GLU A 111 17.69 -2.52 7.78
N GLN A 112 16.72 -2.22 6.90
CA GLN A 112 16.81 -2.54 5.47
C GLN A 112 17.74 -1.56 4.72
N GLY A 113 18.06 -0.43 5.32
CA GLY A 113 19.02 0.55 4.81
C GLY A 113 18.66 1.15 3.45
N ALA A 114 19.65 1.75 2.83
CA ALA A 114 19.52 2.41 1.52
C ALA A 114 19.05 1.45 0.41
N SER A 115 19.58 0.22 0.38
CA SER A 115 19.20 -0.79 -0.61
C SER A 115 17.73 -1.23 -0.49
N GLY A 116 17.22 -1.30 0.73
CA GLY A 116 15.80 -1.58 0.99
C GLY A 116 14.89 -0.50 0.40
N LEU A 117 15.24 0.78 0.61
CA LEU A 117 14.49 1.91 0.06
C LEU A 117 14.49 1.90 -1.48
N VAL A 118 15.65 1.73 -2.10
CA VAL A 118 15.81 1.66 -3.57
C VAL A 118 14.97 0.52 -4.16
N ALA A 119 15.03 -0.67 -3.55
CA ALA A 119 14.25 -1.83 -3.99
C ALA A 119 12.74 -1.60 -3.83
N ALA A 120 12.30 -0.94 -2.75
CA ALA A 120 10.90 -0.61 -2.53
C ALA A 120 10.37 0.39 -3.57
N VAL A 121 11.13 1.45 -3.89
CA VAL A 121 10.79 2.41 -4.95
C VAL A 121 10.67 1.71 -6.31
N SER A 122 11.61 0.84 -6.66
CA SER A 122 11.57 0.08 -7.91
C SER A 122 10.35 -0.84 -7.99
N ARG A 123 9.98 -1.53 -6.90
CA ARG A 123 8.74 -2.34 -6.84
C ARG A 123 7.50 -1.49 -6.99
N ALA A 124 7.42 -0.39 -6.26
CA ALA A 124 6.26 0.50 -6.27
C ALA A 124 6.02 1.12 -7.65
N SER A 125 7.07 1.54 -8.35
CA SER A 125 6.97 2.14 -9.69
C SER A 125 6.43 1.17 -10.76
N THR A 126 6.61 -0.13 -10.56
CA THR A 126 6.09 -1.19 -11.45
C THR A 126 4.84 -1.85 -10.90
N LEU A 127 4.32 -1.39 -9.76
CA LEU A 127 3.20 -1.99 -9.01
C LEU A 127 3.40 -3.49 -8.73
N THR A 128 4.66 -3.92 -8.60
CA THR A 128 5.00 -5.30 -8.24
C THR A 128 4.78 -5.49 -6.75
N ASN A 129 3.86 -6.34 -6.35
CA ASN A 129 3.49 -6.55 -4.95
C ASN A 129 4.71 -6.73 -4.04
N ALA A 130 4.78 -5.95 -2.98
CA ALA A 130 5.86 -6.03 -1.98
C ALA A 130 5.73 -7.29 -1.11
N TYR A 131 4.50 -7.78 -0.92
CA TYR A 131 4.19 -8.92 -0.07
C TYR A 131 3.49 -10.02 -0.86
N SER A 132 3.90 -11.27 -0.61
CA SER A 132 3.18 -12.43 -1.13
C SER A 132 1.84 -12.61 -0.40
N LEU A 133 0.88 -13.27 -1.03
CA LEU A 133 -0.40 -13.60 -0.40
C LEU A 133 -0.21 -14.43 0.88
N LYS A 134 0.83 -15.29 0.91
CA LYS A 134 1.23 -16.04 2.09
C LYS A 134 1.66 -15.14 3.24
N ALA A 135 2.54 -14.15 2.97
CA ALA A 135 2.98 -13.20 4.00
C ALA A 135 1.81 -12.40 4.57
N ILE A 136 0.86 -12.00 3.74
CA ILE A 136 -0.36 -11.32 4.18
C ILE A 136 -1.24 -12.25 5.03
N TRP A 137 -1.38 -13.51 4.62
CA TRP A 137 -2.13 -14.50 5.41
C TRP A 137 -1.50 -14.72 6.80
N GLU A 138 -0.18 -14.87 6.88
CA GLU A 138 0.56 -15.01 8.13
C GLU A 138 0.40 -13.77 9.02
N LEU A 139 0.50 -12.58 8.44
CA LEU A 139 0.30 -11.31 9.14
C LEU A 139 -1.12 -11.22 9.75
N ILE A 140 -2.17 -11.45 8.97
CA ILE A 140 -3.56 -11.41 9.42
C ILE A 140 -3.80 -12.46 10.51
N SER A 141 -3.27 -13.68 10.33
CA SER A 141 -3.48 -14.79 11.28
C SER A 141 -2.77 -14.58 12.62
N SER A 142 -1.71 -13.76 12.66
CA SER A 142 -0.94 -13.46 13.87
C SER A 142 -1.50 -12.29 14.69
N GLN A 143 -2.44 -11.51 14.11
CA GLN A 143 -3.00 -10.32 14.75
C GLN A 143 -4.45 -10.56 15.21
N PRO A 144 -4.88 -9.98 16.33
CA PRO A 144 -6.28 -10.00 16.72
C PRO A 144 -7.11 -9.36 15.60
N SER A 145 -8.23 -9.99 15.26
CA SER A 145 -9.10 -9.55 14.16
C SER A 145 -9.58 -8.11 14.41
N TYR A 146 -8.97 -7.17 13.75
CA TYR A 146 -9.45 -5.79 13.69
C TYR A 146 -10.60 -5.75 12.66
N ARG A 147 -11.82 -5.59 13.17
CA ARG A 147 -13.02 -5.49 12.34
C ARG A 147 -13.49 -4.06 12.29
N ALA A 148 -13.50 -3.50 11.11
CA ALA A 148 -14.19 -2.25 10.82
C ALA A 148 -15.08 -2.48 9.59
N LEU A 149 -16.38 -2.52 9.80
CA LEU A 149 -17.35 -2.72 8.72
C LEU A 149 -17.29 -1.53 7.76
N ASP A 150 -16.76 -1.75 6.57
CA ASP A 150 -16.82 -0.77 5.49
C ASP A 150 -18.09 -1.01 4.66
N LEU A 151 -19.12 -0.21 4.96
CA LEU A 151 -20.43 -0.31 4.29
C LEU A 151 -20.33 -0.01 2.79
N ASN A 152 -19.40 0.85 2.36
CA ASN A 152 -19.22 1.14 0.93
C ASN A 152 -18.58 -0.05 0.22
N PHE A 153 -17.58 -0.68 0.83
CA PHE A 153 -16.97 -1.89 0.31
C PHE A 153 -18.00 -3.03 0.21
N MET A 154 -18.80 -3.25 1.26
CA MET A 154 -19.84 -4.28 1.25
C MET A 154 -20.88 -4.05 0.16
N LYS A 155 -21.31 -2.80 -0.05
CA LYS A 155 -22.23 -2.46 -1.15
C LYS A 155 -21.62 -2.80 -2.51
N LEU A 156 -20.35 -2.48 -2.73
CA LEU A 156 -19.65 -2.83 -3.98
C LEU A 156 -19.53 -4.35 -4.17
N VAL A 157 -19.37 -5.11 -3.08
CA VAL A 157 -19.37 -6.58 -3.10
C VAL A 157 -20.71 -7.12 -3.54
N ASP A 158 -21.83 -6.58 -3.00
CA ASP A 158 -23.19 -7.00 -3.36
C ASP A 158 -23.55 -6.67 -4.83
N GLU A 159 -22.94 -5.62 -5.39
CA GLU A 159 -23.13 -5.20 -6.78
C GLU A 159 -22.18 -5.89 -7.78
N LEU A 160 -21.39 -6.88 -7.36
CA LEU A 160 -20.44 -7.56 -8.25
C LEU A 160 -21.15 -8.36 -9.34
N PRO A 161 -20.66 -8.26 -10.60
CA PRO A 161 -21.09 -9.17 -11.67
C PRO A 161 -20.87 -10.64 -11.27
N GLN A 162 -21.76 -11.54 -11.68
CA GLN A 162 -21.76 -12.96 -11.28
C GLN A 162 -20.39 -13.65 -11.46
N ARG A 163 -19.64 -13.31 -12.53
CA ARG A 163 -18.29 -13.85 -12.76
C ARG A 163 -17.31 -13.45 -11.66
N LEU A 164 -17.32 -12.17 -11.25
CA LEU A 164 -16.43 -11.65 -10.20
C LEU A 164 -16.88 -12.11 -8.83
N ALA A 165 -18.17 -12.18 -8.55
CA ALA A 165 -18.70 -12.77 -7.32
C ALA A 165 -18.26 -14.23 -7.15
N SER A 166 -18.24 -15.01 -8.24
CA SER A 166 -17.70 -16.38 -8.23
C SER A 166 -16.19 -16.41 -7.92
N GLY A 167 -15.41 -15.44 -8.44
CA GLY A 167 -13.99 -15.27 -8.14
C GLY A 167 -13.77 -14.95 -6.66
N LEU A 168 -14.55 -14.02 -6.10
CA LEU A 168 -14.50 -13.65 -4.69
C LEU A 168 -14.82 -14.87 -3.78
N LYS A 169 -15.84 -15.64 -4.13
CA LYS A 169 -16.19 -16.87 -3.40
C LYS A 169 -15.06 -17.91 -3.45
N LYS A 170 -14.40 -18.08 -4.59
CA LYS A 170 -13.22 -18.95 -4.69
C LYS A 170 -12.08 -18.48 -3.80
N LEU A 171 -11.79 -17.17 -3.79
CA LEU A 171 -10.76 -16.58 -2.94
C LEU A 171 -11.09 -16.82 -1.46
N LYS A 172 -12.34 -16.57 -1.02
CA LYS A 172 -12.81 -16.88 0.33
C LYS A 172 -12.54 -18.34 0.70
N ASN A 173 -12.96 -19.27 -0.13
CA ASN A 173 -12.80 -20.71 0.14
C ASN A 173 -11.32 -21.13 0.25
N VAL A 174 -10.46 -20.62 -0.62
CA VAL A 174 -9.01 -20.90 -0.59
C VAL A 174 -8.40 -20.30 0.70
N TRP A 175 -8.78 -19.11 1.05
CA TRP A 175 -8.30 -18.44 2.26
C TRP A 175 -8.70 -19.19 3.54
N GLN A 176 -9.97 -19.58 3.64
CA GLN A 176 -10.50 -20.34 4.77
C GLN A 176 -9.92 -21.76 4.89
N SER A 177 -9.51 -22.37 3.78
CA SER A 177 -8.86 -23.70 3.80
C SER A 177 -7.50 -23.70 4.47
N SER A 178 -6.89 -22.54 4.71
CA SER A 178 -5.52 -22.36 5.23
C SER A 178 -4.46 -23.13 4.40
N ASP A 179 -4.77 -23.45 3.15
CA ASP A 179 -3.87 -24.13 2.23
C ASP A 179 -2.96 -23.11 1.55
N LEU A 180 -1.81 -22.85 2.16
CA LEU A 180 -0.84 -21.85 1.69
C LEU A 180 -0.43 -22.08 0.23
N ALA A 181 -0.33 -23.33 -0.23
CA ALA A 181 0.04 -23.63 -1.61
C ALA A 181 -1.06 -23.21 -2.61
N LYS A 182 -2.33 -23.27 -2.20
CA LYS A 182 -3.45 -22.76 -3.01
C LYS A 182 -3.54 -21.24 -2.96
N ILE A 183 -3.24 -20.62 -1.80
CA ILE A 183 -3.22 -19.16 -1.63
C ILE A 183 -2.16 -18.56 -2.56
N GLU A 184 -0.94 -19.11 -2.57
CA GLU A 184 0.16 -18.62 -3.42
C GLU A 184 -0.11 -18.80 -4.93
N LYS A 185 -0.90 -19.81 -5.31
CA LYS A 185 -1.25 -20.11 -6.71
C LYS A 185 -2.56 -19.49 -7.16
N PHE A 186 -3.16 -18.64 -6.32
CA PHE A 186 -4.41 -17.99 -6.72
C PHE A 186 -4.16 -17.07 -7.92
N ASP A 187 -5.10 -17.07 -8.86
CA ASP A 187 -5.00 -16.35 -10.12
C ASP A 187 -4.95 -14.82 -9.90
N LEU A 188 -3.79 -14.22 -10.18
CA LEU A 188 -3.54 -12.77 -10.03
C LEU A 188 -4.44 -11.92 -10.93
N ASP A 189 -4.81 -12.40 -12.13
CA ASP A 189 -5.69 -11.66 -13.03
C ASP A 189 -7.09 -11.52 -12.44
N SER A 190 -7.58 -12.57 -11.80
CA SER A 190 -8.84 -12.53 -11.04
C SER A 190 -8.77 -11.58 -9.86
N LEU A 191 -7.66 -11.54 -9.13
CA LEU A 191 -7.45 -10.59 -8.02
C LEU A 191 -7.42 -9.14 -8.51
N ASN A 192 -6.70 -8.88 -9.58
CA ASN A 192 -6.60 -7.55 -10.18
C ASN A 192 -7.97 -7.05 -10.70
N ALA A 193 -8.74 -7.94 -11.32
CA ALA A 193 -10.09 -7.61 -11.79
C ALA A 193 -11.04 -7.29 -10.62
N LEU A 194 -10.96 -8.05 -9.52
CA LEU A 194 -11.71 -7.80 -8.28
C LEU A 194 -11.28 -6.47 -7.63
N SER A 195 -9.98 -6.25 -7.47
CA SER A 195 -9.41 -5.02 -6.90
C SER A 195 -9.89 -3.79 -7.67
N SER A 196 -9.81 -3.85 -8.99
CA SER A 196 -10.28 -2.76 -9.85
C SER A 196 -11.77 -2.46 -9.67
N ARG A 197 -12.62 -3.49 -9.56
CA ARG A 197 -14.07 -3.32 -9.42
C ARG A 197 -14.47 -2.85 -8.03
N LEU A 198 -13.75 -3.29 -7.01
CA LEU A 198 -14.02 -2.96 -5.61
C LEU A 198 -13.31 -1.68 -5.14
N SER A 199 -12.71 -0.94 -6.08
CA SER A 199 -12.07 0.36 -5.82
C SER A 199 -10.94 0.30 -4.79
N VAL A 200 -10.20 -0.81 -4.78
CA VAL A 200 -8.97 -0.96 -4.01
C VAL A 200 -7.75 -0.93 -4.93
N SER A 201 -6.59 -0.50 -4.43
CA SER A 201 -5.40 -0.24 -5.26
C SER A 201 -4.59 -1.50 -5.56
N SER A 202 -4.74 -2.56 -4.77
CA SER A 202 -3.97 -3.80 -4.91
C SER A 202 -4.72 -5.04 -4.44
N SER A 203 -4.20 -6.22 -4.79
CA SER A 203 -4.69 -7.49 -4.27
C SER A 203 -4.48 -7.63 -2.76
N VAL A 204 -3.45 -7.01 -2.22
CA VAL A 204 -3.18 -6.95 -0.78
C VAL A 204 -4.28 -6.16 -0.07
N GLU A 205 -4.57 -4.95 -0.55
CA GLU A 205 -5.65 -4.13 -0.01
C GLU A 205 -7.02 -4.81 -0.12
N LEU A 206 -7.27 -5.54 -1.22
CA LEU A 206 -8.49 -6.34 -1.38
C LEU A 206 -8.65 -7.35 -0.24
N ILE A 207 -7.62 -8.14 0.03
CA ILE A 207 -7.65 -9.17 1.07
C ILE A 207 -7.84 -8.54 2.45
N LEU A 208 -7.17 -7.44 2.73
CA LEU A 208 -7.31 -6.72 3.99
C LEU A 208 -8.72 -6.13 4.16
N ALA A 209 -9.31 -5.58 3.09
CA ALA A 209 -10.70 -5.09 3.11
C ALA A 209 -11.70 -6.23 3.34
N MET A 210 -11.49 -7.39 2.70
CA MET A 210 -12.29 -8.60 2.94
C MET A 210 -12.17 -9.09 4.39
N ASN A 211 -10.96 -9.10 4.95
CA ASN A 211 -10.72 -9.49 6.35
C ASN A 211 -11.43 -8.54 7.32
N ARG A 212 -11.26 -7.23 7.16
CA ARG A 212 -11.93 -6.21 7.99
C ARG A 212 -13.46 -6.34 7.96
N SER A 213 -14.01 -6.63 6.79
CA SER A 213 -15.45 -6.78 6.59
C SER A 213 -16.00 -8.14 7.04
N GLY A 214 -15.17 -9.03 7.59
CA GLY A 214 -15.57 -10.37 8.03
C GLY A 214 -15.87 -11.35 6.88
N LEU A 215 -15.59 -10.98 5.62
CA LEU A 215 -15.84 -11.85 4.46
C LEU A 215 -14.92 -13.06 4.42
N LEU A 216 -13.77 -13.02 5.09
CA LEU A 216 -12.81 -14.12 5.17
C LEU A 216 -13.06 -15.04 6.38
N ASP A 217 -13.99 -14.69 7.27
CA ASP A 217 -14.31 -15.49 8.45
C ASP A 217 -14.84 -16.87 8.07
N VAL A 218 -14.53 -17.85 8.90
CA VAL A 218 -15.14 -19.19 8.85
C VAL A 218 -16.54 -19.08 9.43
N GLU A 219 -17.55 -19.54 8.68
CA GLU A 219 -18.93 -19.69 9.17
C GLU A 219 -19.03 -20.82 10.18
#